data_930e40775578e785fe4c759a1b3e3c0d
#
_entry.id   930e40775578e785fe4c759a1b3e3c0d
#
_cell.length_a   1.000
_cell.length_b   1.000
_cell.length_c   1.000
_cell.angle_alpha   90.00
_cell.angle_beta   90.00
_cell.angle_gamma   90.00
#
_symmetry.space_group_name_H-M   'P 1'
#
loop_
_entity.id
_entity.type
_entity.pdbx_description
1 polymer ?
#
loop_
_entity_poly.entity_id
_entity_poly.type
_entity_poly.pdbx_seq_one_letter_code
_entity_poly.pdbx_strand_id
1 'polypeptide(L)'
;MDRNIWLDGMMGLIVGDALGVPVQFMEKEEIVTREVGSVKGMESGGAYNMPAGTWSDDGSMALATLDSIVNNKKIDLLDIMECFCKWELEGKYTQYGEAFDQGNTCTEAIYRYIKDKNIDTCGCTDENSNGNGSLMRILPACILLALDEETSEDDKMKLIHNVSGLTHNHLRSKMACGLYYAMVDALLHSEGESSLKNILQTGIDKGLKFYGMDKDNYYEMTHFTRLFHLDELRQTEERDMRSGGYVIETIEAAVWCLITTDSLKECLLKVVNMGHDTDTVAAVAGGLAGLYYGVDAIPKDWLGEITQEEYVEDLCEKARLLWK
;
A
#
# COMPACT_ATOMS: atom_id res chain seq x y z
N MET A 1 -6.55 -26.25 0.63
CA MET A 1 -5.23 -25.73 1.10
C MET A 1 -5.55 -24.53 1.96
N ASP A 2 -4.89 -24.38 3.08
CA ASP A 2 -5.06 -23.15 3.88
C ASP A 2 -4.58 -21.96 3.06
N ARG A 3 -5.38 -20.92 3.02
CA ARG A 3 -5.13 -19.69 2.26
C ARG A 3 -3.83 -19.03 2.73
N ASN A 4 -2.98 -18.59 1.79
CA ASN A 4 -1.76 -17.84 2.11
C ASN A 4 -2.05 -16.34 2.07
N ILE A 5 -2.45 -15.76 3.20
CA ILE A 5 -2.81 -14.34 3.31
C ILE A 5 -1.65 -13.39 2.96
N TRP A 6 -0.40 -13.82 3.18
CA TRP A 6 0.77 -13.04 2.78
C TRP A 6 0.87 -12.93 1.26
N LEU A 7 0.68 -14.06 0.57
CA LEU A 7 0.68 -14.08 -0.89
C LEU A 7 -0.51 -13.31 -1.45
N ASP A 8 -1.70 -13.49 -0.87
CA ASP A 8 -2.91 -12.79 -1.28
C ASP A 8 -2.72 -11.27 -1.27
N GLY A 9 -2.27 -10.72 -0.14
CA GLY A 9 -2.07 -9.28 0.00
C GLY A 9 -0.90 -8.76 -0.83
N MET A 10 0.26 -9.41 -0.75
CA MET A 10 1.46 -8.96 -1.45
C MET A 10 1.33 -9.06 -2.96
N MET A 11 0.78 -10.14 -3.49
CA MET A 11 0.59 -10.28 -4.93
C MET A 11 -0.47 -9.29 -5.45
N GLY A 12 -1.52 -9.04 -4.67
CA GLY A 12 -2.50 -7.98 -4.99
C GLY A 12 -1.85 -6.60 -5.09
N LEU A 13 -0.96 -6.25 -4.15
CA LEU A 13 -0.18 -5.02 -4.14
C LEU A 13 0.74 -4.95 -5.37
N ILE A 14 1.55 -5.97 -5.62
CA ILE A 14 2.53 -6.03 -6.73
C ILE A 14 1.82 -5.91 -8.09
N VAL A 15 0.71 -6.62 -8.28
CA VAL A 15 -0.07 -6.55 -9.52
C VAL A 15 -0.72 -5.18 -9.71
N GLY A 16 -1.19 -4.56 -8.62
CA GLY A 16 -1.73 -3.20 -8.67
C GLY A 16 -0.69 -2.19 -9.13
N ASP A 17 0.47 -2.17 -8.48
CA ASP A 17 1.63 -1.37 -8.83
C ASP A 17 2.02 -1.56 -10.31
N ALA A 18 2.31 -2.79 -10.73
CA ALA A 18 2.73 -3.09 -12.11
C ALA A 18 1.70 -2.73 -13.18
N LEU A 19 0.40 -2.74 -12.87
CA LEU A 19 -0.65 -2.25 -13.77
C LEU A 19 -0.65 -0.73 -13.89
N GLY A 20 -0.27 -0.02 -12.83
CA GLY A 20 -0.28 1.45 -12.78
C GLY A 20 0.93 2.10 -13.42
N VAL A 21 2.13 1.50 -13.28
CA VAL A 21 3.41 2.04 -13.81
C VAL A 21 3.33 2.55 -15.26
N PRO A 22 2.69 1.87 -16.23
CA PRO A 22 2.65 2.35 -17.61
C PRO A 22 1.85 3.63 -17.85
N VAL A 23 0.98 4.00 -16.92
CA VAL A 23 0.07 5.17 -17.07
C VAL A 23 0.23 6.19 -15.95
N GLN A 24 1.18 5.97 -15.06
CA GLN A 24 1.54 6.89 -13.99
C GLN A 24 1.85 8.30 -14.54
N PHE A 25 1.39 9.31 -13.81
CA PHE A 25 1.48 10.74 -14.14
C PHE A 25 0.65 11.19 -15.36
N MET A 26 -0.11 10.31 -15.99
CA MET A 26 -1.04 10.70 -17.05
C MET A 26 -2.35 11.22 -16.45
N GLU A 27 -2.94 12.21 -17.09
CA GLU A 27 -4.33 12.59 -16.83
C GLU A 27 -5.28 11.50 -17.36
N LYS A 28 -6.47 11.37 -16.77
CA LYS A 28 -7.47 10.40 -17.21
C LYS A 28 -7.78 10.49 -18.71
N GLU A 29 -7.95 11.73 -19.19
CA GLU A 29 -8.23 12.00 -20.59
C GLU A 29 -7.10 11.54 -21.52
N GLU A 30 -5.85 11.66 -21.07
CA GLU A 30 -4.69 11.18 -21.79
C GLU A 30 -4.72 9.65 -21.88
N ILE A 31 -5.02 8.95 -20.79
CA ILE A 31 -5.12 7.48 -20.75
C ILE A 31 -6.18 7.00 -21.75
N VAL A 32 -7.37 7.60 -21.75
CA VAL A 32 -8.48 7.20 -22.63
C VAL A 32 -8.18 7.48 -24.10
N THR A 33 -7.42 8.54 -24.40
CA THR A 33 -7.12 8.97 -25.77
C THR A 33 -5.85 8.36 -26.35
N ARG A 34 -5.10 7.55 -25.59
CA ARG A 34 -3.95 6.79 -26.12
C ARG A 34 -4.40 5.91 -27.31
N GLU A 35 -3.48 5.55 -28.19
CA GLU A 35 -3.74 4.66 -29.32
C GLU A 35 -4.33 3.31 -28.87
N VAL A 36 -3.84 2.78 -27.73
CA VAL A 36 -4.34 1.54 -27.11
C VAL A 36 -5.59 1.76 -26.25
N GLY A 37 -5.96 3.02 -25.97
CA GLY A 37 -7.09 3.40 -25.12
C GLY A 37 -6.85 3.18 -23.63
N SER A 38 -7.94 2.99 -22.89
CA SER A 38 -7.88 2.68 -21.44
C SER A 38 -7.12 1.39 -21.16
N VAL A 39 -6.49 1.31 -19.99
CA VAL A 39 -5.79 0.10 -19.51
C VAL A 39 -6.77 -1.06 -19.36
N LYS A 40 -6.40 -2.23 -19.86
CA LYS A 40 -7.20 -3.47 -19.80
C LYS A 40 -6.42 -4.66 -19.20
N GLY A 41 -5.13 -4.50 -19.02
CA GLY A 41 -4.20 -5.52 -18.50
C GLY A 41 -2.80 -4.97 -18.42
N MET A 42 -1.82 -5.86 -18.26
CA MET A 42 -0.42 -5.47 -18.20
C MET A 42 0.04 -4.86 -19.52
N GLU A 43 0.74 -3.75 -19.44
CA GLU A 43 1.27 -2.99 -20.57
C GLU A 43 2.74 -2.65 -20.32
N SER A 44 3.49 -2.37 -21.40
CA SER A 44 4.86 -1.83 -21.31
C SER A 44 4.86 -0.33 -21.57
N GLY A 45 5.86 0.39 -21.05
CA GLY A 45 6.06 1.81 -21.35
C GLY A 45 5.98 2.71 -20.14
N GLY A 46 5.22 3.80 -20.25
CA GLY A 46 5.09 4.81 -19.18
C GLY A 46 6.29 5.74 -19.08
N ALA A 47 6.30 6.56 -18.01
CA ALA A 47 7.32 7.58 -17.76
C ALA A 47 8.74 6.98 -17.66
N TYR A 48 8.85 5.75 -17.19
CA TYR A 48 10.12 5.04 -17.00
C TYR A 48 10.42 4.02 -18.10
N ASN A 49 9.52 3.86 -19.09
CA ASN A 49 9.67 2.94 -20.21
C ASN A 49 9.96 1.49 -19.77
N MET A 50 9.21 1.01 -18.77
CA MET A 50 9.40 -0.33 -18.19
C MET A 50 8.67 -1.42 -18.99
N PRO A 51 9.19 -2.67 -18.98
CA PRO A 51 8.46 -3.82 -19.48
C PRO A 51 7.16 -4.08 -18.70
N ALA A 52 6.20 -4.75 -19.33
CA ALA A 52 4.99 -5.21 -18.65
C ALA A 52 5.32 -6.06 -17.41
N GLY A 53 4.51 -5.94 -16.35
CA GLY A 53 4.70 -6.69 -15.12
C GLY A 53 5.85 -6.20 -14.21
N THR A 54 6.39 -5.00 -14.49
CA THR A 54 7.42 -4.37 -13.64
C THR A 54 6.74 -3.54 -12.55
N TRP A 55 7.03 -3.83 -11.29
CA TRP A 55 6.62 -3.01 -10.13
C TRP A 55 7.64 -1.91 -9.83
N SER A 56 7.18 -0.84 -9.19
CA SER A 56 7.96 0.37 -8.84
C SER A 56 8.57 0.31 -7.43
N ASP A 57 8.76 1.47 -6.79
CA ASP A 57 9.16 1.59 -5.40
C ASP A 57 8.09 1.06 -4.43
N ASP A 58 6.81 1.09 -4.79
CA ASP A 58 5.71 0.52 -4.01
C ASP A 58 5.97 -0.96 -3.68
N GLY A 59 6.08 -1.79 -4.69
CA GLY A 59 6.37 -3.21 -4.55
C GLY A 59 7.74 -3.46 -3.95
N SER A 60 8.76 -2.73 -4.38
CA SER A 60 10.14 -2.90 -3.90
C SER A 60 10.27 -2.62 -2.40
N MET A 61 9.71 -1.52 -1.90
CA MET A 61 9.77 -1.17 -0.49
C MET A 61 8.84 -2.05 0.37
N ALA A 62 7.72 -2.54 -0.19
CA ALA A 62 6.88 -3.53 0.48
C ALA A 62 7.64 -4.87 0.65
N LEU A 63 8.32 -5.35 -0.40
CA LEU A 63 9.17 -6.54 -0.33
C LEU A 63 10.34 -6.37 0.63
N ALA A 64 10.97 -5.19 0.66
CA ALA A 64 12.02 -4.85 1.63
C ALA A 64 11.51 -4.93 3.08
N THR A 65 10.30 -4.42 3.33
CA THR A 65 9.65 -4.52 4.64
C THR A 65 9.36 -5.97 5.02
N LEU A 66 8.83 -6.77 4.07
CA LEU A 66 8.53 -8.19 4.30
C LEU A 66 9.80 -9.02 4.53
N ASP A 67 10.87 -8.79 3.73
CA ASP A 67 12.17 -9.49 3.89
C ASP A 67 12.76 -9.24 5.29
N SER A 68 12.72 -7.99 5.76
CA SER A 68 13.15 -7.65 7.12
C SER A 68 12.31 -8.38 8.18
N ILE A 69 10.99 -8.36 8.05
CA ILE A 69 10.08 -9.06 8.98
C ILE A 69 10.38 -10.56 9.03
N VAL A 70 10.53 -11.22 7.88
CA VAL A 70 10.81 -12.66 7.79
C VAL A 70 12.15 -13.01 8.44
N ASN A 71 13.19 -12.23 8.15
CA ASN A 71 14.53 -12.49 8.65
C ASN A 71 14.64 -12.29 10.17
N ASN A 72 13.99 -11.24 10.71
CA ASN A 72 14.05 -10.89 12.13
C ASN A 72 12.91 -11.50 12.96
N LYS A 73 11.87 -12.06 12.31
CA LYS A 73 10.64 -12.59 12.93
C LYS A 73 9.91 -11.58 13.81
N LYS A 74 10.01 -10.31 13.47
CA LYS A 74 9.40 -9.16 14.16
C LYS A 74 9.55 -7.91 13.27
N ILE A 75 8.87 -6.83 13.66
CA ILE A 75 9.20 -5.50 13.14
C ILE A 75 10.51 -5.02 13.79
N ASP A 76 11.54 -4.86 12.96
CA ASP A 76 12.83 -4.28 13.34
C ASP A 76 13.07 -3.02 12.50
N LEU A 77 12.82 -1.86 13.08
CA LEU A 77 12.85 -0.57 12.37
C LEU A 77 14.22 -0.27 11.76
N LEU A 78 15.30 -0.68 12.45
CA LEU A 78 16.65 -0.48 11.95
C LEU A 78 16.91 -1.34 10.70
N ASP A 79 16.54 -2.61 10.76
CA ASP A 79 16.75 -3.53 9.64
C ASP A 79 15.85 -3.16 8.44
N ILE A 80 14.60 -2.72 8.68
CA ILE A 80 13.73 -2.20 7.62
C ILE A 80 14.40 -1.01 6.91
N MET A 81 14.95 -0.06 7.66
CA MET A 81 15.67 1.08 7.07
C MET A 81 16.92 0.65 6.31
N GLU A 82 17.70 -0.31 6.82
CA GLU A 82 18.85 -0.86 6.09
C GLU A 82 18.42 -1.58 4.80
N CYS A 83 17.26 -2.24 4.79
CA CYS A 83 16.68 -2.81 3.57
C CYS A 83 16.27 -1.73 2.56
N PHE A 84 15.72 -0.60 3.01
CA PHE A 84 15.45 0.56 2.14
C PHE A 84 16.73 1.16 1.58
N CYS A 85 17.81 1.23 2.37
CA CYS A 85 19.11 1.65 1.86
C CYS A 85 19.66 0.72 0.77
N LYS A 86 19.50 -0.58 0.90
CA LYS A 86 19.91 -1.55 -0.12
C LYS A 86 19.06 -1.44 -1.39
N TRP A 87 17.76 -1.15 -1.25
CA TRP A 87 16.92 -0.84 -2.39
C TRP A 87 17.43 0.41 -3.13
N GLU A 88 17.60 1.51 -2.44
CA GLU A 88 18.01 2.80 -3.01
C GLU A 88 19.39 2.75 -3.65
N LEU A 89 20.38 2.09 -3.01
CA LEU A 89 21.77 2.15 -3.41
C LEU A 89 22.23 0.97 -4.29
N GLU A 90 21.57 -0.18 -4.16
CA GLU A 90 21.99 -1.45 -4.77
C GLU A 90 20.93 -2.03 -5.71
N GLY A 91 19.74 -1.43 -5.78
CA GLY A 91 18.60 -1.96 -6.54
C GLY A 91 18.06 -3.28 -6.02
N LYS A 92 18.31 -3.64 -4.75
CA LYS A 92 17.73 -4.84 -4.14
C LYS A 92 16.20 -4.73 -4.13
N TYR A 93 15.50 -5.83 -4.31
CA TYR A 93 14.03 -5.93 -4.41
C TYR A 93 13.44 -5.38 -5.72
N THR A 94 14.27 -4.94 -6.66
CA THR A 94 13.86 -4.55 -8.00
C THR A 94 14.09 -5.66 -9.00
N GLN A 95 13.43 -5.63 -10.14
CA GLN A 95 13.57 -6.65 -11.17
C GLN A 95 14.88 -6.58 -11.94
N TYR A 96 15.46 -5.37 -12.07
CA TYR A 96 16.60 -5.10 -12.95
C TYR A 96 17.85 -4.61 -12.22
N GLY A 97 17.85 -4.59 -10.89
CA GLY A 97 18.99 -4.17 -10.08
C GLY A 97 19.20 -2.66 -10.00
N GLU A 98 18.20 -1.88 -10.39
CA GLU A 98 18.18 -0.42 -10.28
C GLU A 98 16.84 0.02 -9.68
N ALA A 99 16.89 0.91 -8.67
CA ALA A 99 15.70 1.54 -8.13
C ALA A 99 15.20 2.61 -9.09
N PHE A 100 13.89 2.71 -9.24
CA PHE A 100 13.25 3.79 -10.01
C PHE A 100 12.01 4.28 -9.26
N ASP A 101 11.46 5.41 -9.68
CA ASP A 101 10.28 6.05 -9.13
C ASP A 101 10.41 6.51 -7.67
N GLN A 102 11.63 6.82 -7.24
CA GLN A 102 11.89 7.21 -5.86
C GLN A 102 11.17 8.50 -5.48
N GLY A 103 10.25 8.40 -4.54
CA GLY A 103 9.59 9.57 -3.96
C GLY A 103 10.54 10.46 -3.16
N ASN A 104 10.46 11.78 -3.34
CA ASN A 104 11.37 12.74 -2.70
C ASN A 104 11.47 12.57 -1.19
N THR A 105 10.34 12.36 -0.49
CA THR A 105 10.31 12.19 0.97
C THR A 105 11.00 10.89 1.41
N CYS A 106 10.85 9.79 0.66
CA CYS A 106 11.55 8.53 0.92
C CYS A 106 13.05 8.70 0.74
N THR A 107 13.48 9.26 -0.40
CA THR A 107 14.88 9.52 -0.73
C THR A 107 15.54 10.41 0.33
N GLU A 108 14.92 11.52 0.69
CA GLU A 108 15.45 12.43 1.71
C GLU A 108 15.66 11.73 3.06
N ALA A 109 14.69 10.94 3.51
CA ALA A 109 14.78 10.22 4.77
C ALA A 109 15.87 9.14 4.74
N ILE A 110 15.98 8.38 3.65
CA ILE A 110 17.00 7.34 3.47
C ILE A 110 18.40 7.97 3.50
N TYR A 111 18.63 9.04 2.72
CA TYR A 111 19.94 9.70 2.71
C TYR A 111 20.28 10.42 4.03
N ARG A 112 19.28 10.93 4.75
CA ARG A 112 19.45 11.44 6.11
C ARG A 112 19.91 10.34 7.07
N TYR A 113 19.27 9.16 6.99
CA TYR A 113 19.71 8.00 7.76
C TYR A 113 21.10 7.51 7.37
N ILE A 114 21.42 7.43 6.07
CA ILE A 114 22.76 7.03 5.60
C ILE A 114 23.83 7.91 6.22
N LYS A 115 23.59 9.22 6.27
CA LYS A 115 24.51 10.22 6.81
C LYS A 115 24.65 10.15 8.33
N ASP A 116 23.51 10.10 9.05
CA ASP A 116 23.50 10.35 10.50
C ASP A 116 23.32 9.05 11.31
N LYS A 117 22.98 7.94 10.67
CA LYS A 117 22.69 6.61 11.26
C LYS A 117 21.71 6.65 12.43
N ASN A 118 20.71 7.54 12.35
CA ASN A 118 19.70 7.73 13.38
C ASN A 118 18.28 7.57 12.80
N ILE A 119 17.60 6.48 13.17
CA ILE A 119 16.23 6.18 12.71
C ILE A 119 15.18 7.07 13.36
N ASP A 120 15.46 7.67 14.52
CA ASP A 120 14.49 8.49 15.24
C ASP A 120 14.30 9.86 14.61
N THR A 121 15.25 10.29 13.78
CA THR A 121 15.28 11.64 13.17
C THR A 121 15.32 11.64 11.65
N CYS A 122 15.36 10.48 11.00
CA CYS A 122 15.46 10.41 9.54
C CYS A 122 14.16 10.79 8.83
N GLY A 123 13.00 10.39 9.37
CA GLY A 123 11.71 10.65 8.75
C GLY A 123 11.32 12.13 8.72
N CYS A 124 10.73 12.56 7.62
CA CYS A 124 10.27 13.93 7.42
C CYS A 124 9.02 14.23 8.22
N THR A 125 8.97 15.37 8.90
CA THR A 125 7.91 15.74 9.86
C THR A 125 7.07 16.95 9.42
N ASP A 126 7.43 17.62 8.36
CA ASP A 126 6.72 18.82 7.91
C ASP A 126 5.42 18.48 7.16
N GLU A 127 4.52 19.46 7.06
CA GLU A 127 3.20 19.27 6.47
C GLU A 127 3.24 18.91 4.98
N ASN A 128 4.29 19.32 4.26
CA ASN A 128 4.45 19.00 2.84
C ASN A 128 4.98 17.58 2.61
N SER A 129 5.38 16.88 3.66
CA SER A 129 5.89 15.50 3.61
C SER A 129 4.79 14.45 3.85
N ASN A 130 3.55 14.77 3.52
CA ASN A 130 2.39 13.87 3.61
C ASN A 130 2.07 13.18 2.27
N GLY A 131 3.10 12.75 1.55
CA GLY A 131 2.95 11.82 0.43
C GLY A 131 2.55 10.42 0.89
N ASN A 132 2.20 9.57 -0.06
CA ASN A 132 1.73 8.19 0.17
C ASN A 132 2.86 7.16 0.33
N GLY A 133 4.14 7.55 0.21
CA GLY A 133 5.29 6.64 0.18
C GLY A 133 5.52 5.80 1.45
N SER A 134 4.84 6.05 2.57
CA SER A 134 4.80 5.11 3.69
C SER A 134 3.58 4.19 3.62
N LEU A 135 2.45 4.67 3.08
CA LEU A 135 1.21 3.90 2.94
C LEU A 135 1.38 2.75 1.94
N MET A 136 2.01 3.00 0.81
CA MET A 136 2.23 2.04 -0.27
C MET A 136 2.93 0.74 0.18
N ARG A 137 3.78 0.82 1.20
CA ARG A 137 4.67 -0.27 1.66
C ARG A 137 4.35 -0.82 3.05
N ILE A 138 3.25 -0.34 3.70
CA ILE A 138 2.94 -0.69 5.10
C ILE A 138 2.30 -2.06 5.26
N LEU A 139 1.74 -2.64 4.20
CA LEU A 139 0.94 -3.87 4.23
C LEU A 139 1.61 -5.04 4.97
N PRO A 140 2.91 -5.38 4.77
CA PRO A 140 3.52 -6.49 5.50
C PRO A 140 3.51 -6.31 7.02
N ALA A 141 3.75 -5.08 7.50
CA ALA A 141 3.65 -4.77 8.92
C ALA A 141 2.20 -4.88 9.43
N CYS A 142 1.22 -4.48 8.62
CA CYS A 142 -0.19 -4.60 8.95
C CYS A 142 -0.61 -6.07 9.10
N ILE A 143 -0.22 -6.94 8.15
CA ILE A 143 -0.53 -8.38 8.21
C ILE A 143 0.10 -9.01 9.46
N LEU A 144 1.39 -8.74 9.72
CA LEU A 144 2.07 -9.28 10.91
C LEU A 144 1.34 -8.91 12.19
N LEU A 145 1.00 -7.63 12.35
CA LEU A 145 0.37 -7.14 13.58
C LEU A 145 -1.09 -7.59 13.71
N ALA A 146 -1.80 -7.79 12.61
CA ALA A 146 -3.13 -8.37 12.64
C ALA A 146 -3.11 -9.84 13.09
N LEU A 147 -2.05 -10.60 12.77
CA LEU A 147 -1.87 -11.98 13.22
C LEU A 147 -1.33 -12.10 14.66
N ASP A 148 -0.83 -11.02 15.22
CA ASP A 148 -0.28 -11.00 16.59
C ASP A 148 -1.40 -10.79 17.62
N GLU A 149 -1.73 -11.84 18.37
CA GLU A 149 -2.75 -11.81 19.43
C GLU A 149 -2.22 -11.33 20.78
N GLU A 150 -0.88 -11.22 20.93
CA GLU A 150 -0.24 -10.91 22.23
C GLU A 150 -0.03 -9.40 22.45
N THR A 151 0.27 -8.67 21.39
CA THR A 151 0.54 -7.23 21.45
C THR A 151 -0.77 -6.44 21.60
N SER A 152 -0.78 -5.44 22.50
CA SER A 152 -1.93 -4.56 22.66
C SER A 152 -2.21 -3.72 21.42
N GLU A 153 -3.48 -3.35 21.17
CA GLU A 153 -3.86 -2.50 20.03
C GLU A 153 -3.11 -1.15 20.02
N ASP A 154 -2.90 -0.57 21.21
CA ASP A 154 -2.14 0.68 21.35
C ASP A 154 -0.68 0.51 20.89
N ASP A 155 -0.06 -0.62 21.22
CA ASP A 155 1.33 -0.88 20.84
C ASP A 155 1.44 -1.29 19.37
N LYS A 156 0.46 -2.03 18.82
CA LYS A 156 0.36 -2.30 17.37
C LYS A 156 0.28 -1.00 16.58
N MET A 157 -0.59 -0.10 16.98
CA MET A 157 -0.75 1.21 16.34
C MET A 157 0.54 2.04 16.40
N LYS A 158 1.25 2.04 17.55
CA LYS A 158 2.57 2.68 17.68
C LYS A 158 3.61 2.06 16.74
N LEU A 159 3.61 0.73 16.58
CA LEU A 159 4.52 0.06 15.65
C LEU A 159 4.25 0.46 14.19
N ILE A 160 2.98 0.52 13.77
CA ILE A 160 2.60 1.03 12.45
C ILE A 160 3.08 2.47 12.25
N HIS A 161 2.85 3.34 13.24
CA HIS A 161 3.33 4.72 13.22
C HIS A 161 4.86 4.80 13.09
N ASN A 162 5.59 3.94 13.78
CA ASN A 162 7.05 3.90 13.72
C ASN A 162 7.56 3.42 12.35
N VAL A 163 6.92 2.42 11.76
CA VAL A 163 7.26 1.97 10.38
C VAL A 163 6.98 3.07 9.36
N SER A 164 5.83 3.75 9.45
CA SER A 164 5.56 4.94 8.61
C SER A 164 6.61 6.03 8.85
N GLY A 165 6.92 6.28 10.11
CA GLY A 165 7.83 7.33 10.57
C GLY A 165 9.28 7.18 10.11
N LEU A 166 9.69 6.03 9.62
CA LEU A 166 11.03 5.85 9.02
C LEU A 166 11.27 6.83 7.86
N THR A 167 10.23 7.17 7.12
CA THR A 167 10.30 8.14 6.01
C THR A 167 9.28 9.29 6.19
N HIS A 168 8.03 8.98 6.49
CA HIS A 168 6.92 9.92 6.61
C HIS A 168 6.50 10.02 8.08
N ASN A 169 7.14 10.91 8.81
CA ASN A 169 6.99 11.01 10.28
C ASN A 169 5.95 12.05 10.72
N HIS A 170 5.21 12.66 9.78
CA HIS A 170 4.07 13.51 10.08
C HIS A 170 2.85 12.68 10.56
N LEU A 171 2.05 13.22 11.50
CA LEU A 171 0.92 12.51 12.09
C LEU A 171 -0.11 12.06 11.04
N ARG A 172 -0.39 12.86 10.02
CA ARG A 172 -1.33 12.54 8.93
C ARG A 172 -0.97 11.26 8.18
N SER A 173 0.29 11.11 7.79
CA SER A 173 0.79 9.89 7.13
C SER A 173 0.73 8.68 8.07
N LYS A 174 1.08 8.86 9.35
CA LYS A 174 0.95 7.82 10.37
C LYS A 174 -0.50 7.38 10.55
N MET A 175 -1.44 8.34 10.60
CA MET A 175 -2.88 8.05 10.72
C MET A 175 -3.40 7.29 9.50
N ALA A 176 -2.99 7.66 8.29
CA ALA A 176 -3.35 6.92 7.09
C ALA A 176 -2.89 5.45 7.17
N CYS A 177 -1.64 5.21 7.58
CA CYS A 177 -1.11 3.88 7.81
C CYS A 177 -1.87 3.12 8.92
N GLY A 178 -2.25 3.80 9.99
CA GLY A 178 -3.03 3.21 11.07
C GLY A 178 -4.47 2.88 10.67
N LEU A 179 -5.12 3.70 9.84
CA LEU A 179 -6.43 3.37 9.27
C LEU A 179 -6.32 2.19 8.29
N TYR A 180 -5.25 2.13 7.50
CA TYR A 180 -4.97 1.01 6.62
C TYR A 180 -4.77 -0.29 7.41
N TYR A 181 -3.98 -0.24 8.50
CA TYR A 181 -3.84 -1.36 9.43
C TYR A 181 -5.20 -1.83 9.99
N ALA A 182 -6.03 -0.91 10.43
CA ALA A 182 -7.33 -1.23 10.98
C ALA A 182 -8.27 -1.89 9.94
N MET A 183 -8.16 -1.50 8.66
CA MET A 183 -8.86 -2.17 7.56
C MET A 183 -8.30 -3.58 7.30
N VAL A 184 -6.98 -3.77 7.31
CA VAL A 184 -6.33 -5.08 7.17
C VAL A 184 -6.75 -6.00 8.32
N ASP A 185 -6.70 -5.53 9.56
CA ASP A 185 -7.14 -6.27 10.74
C ASP A 185 -8.60 -6.71 10.63
N ALA A 186 -9.49 -5.81 10.20
CA ALA A 186 -10.90 -6.14 10.00
C ALA A 186 -11.11 -7.17 8.87
N LEU A 187 -10.32 -7.12 7.78
CA LEU A 187 -10.39 -8.10 6.70
C LEU A 187 -9.97 -9.50 7.17
N LEU A 188 -8.89 -9.59 7.94
CA LEU A 188 -8.37 -10.89 8.41
C LEU A 188 -9.22 -11.52 9.51
N HIS A 189 -9.96 -10.72 10.29
CA HIS A 189 -10.82 -11.20 11.36
C HIS A 189 -12.32 -11.14 11.04
N SER A 190 -12.67 -10.86 9.78
CA SER A 190 -14.07 -10.84 9.38
C SER A 190 -14.68 -12.23 9.43
N GLU A 191 -15.79 -12.39 10.18
CA GLU A 191 -16.58 -13.61 10.21
C GLU A 191 -17.86 -13.45 9.37
N GLY A 192 -18.18 -14.48 8.60
CA GLY A 192 -19.47 -14.58 7.91
C GLY A 192 -19.57 -13.84 6.57
N GLU A 193 -20.82 -13.60 6.09
CA GLU A 193 -21.14 -13.03 4.79
C GLU A 193 -21.19 -11.48 4.79
N SER A 194 -20.27 -10.80 5.50
CA SER A 194 -20.23 -9.34 5.49
C SER A 194 -19.68 -8.83 4.15
N SER A 195 -20.31 -7.79 3.58
CA SER A 195 -19.79 -7.15 2.38
C SER A 195 -18.45 -6.46 2.63
N LEU A 196 -17.58 -6.41 1.63
CA LEU A 196 -16.29 -5.71 1.71
C LEU A 196 -16.42 -4.29 2.30
N LYS A 197 -17.42 -3.51 1.83
CA LYS A 197 -17.71 -2.18 2.37
C LYS A 197 -17.94 -2.19 3.89
N ASN A 198 -18.73 -3.13 4.40
CA ASN A 198 -19.03 -3.19 5.83
C ASN A 198 -17.79 -3.59 6.66
N ILE A 199 -16.96 -4.49 6.14
CA ILE A 199 -15.70 -4.88 6.78
C ILE A 199 -14.77 -3.68 6.86
N LEU A 200 -14.56 -2.97 5.74
CA LEU A 200 -13.72 -1.77 5.72
C LEU A 200 -14.25 -0.67 6.64
N GLN A 201 -15.58 -0.44 6.67
CA GLN A 201 -16.18 0.53 7.60
C GLN A 201 -15.90 0.17 9.07
N THR A 202 -16.02 -1.13 9.41
CA THR A 202 -15.71 -1.60 10.77
C THR A 202 -14.25 -1.31 11.15
N GLY A 203 -13.31 -1.57 10.25
CA GLY A 203 -11.89 -1.26 10.46
C GLY A 203 -11.65 0.26 10.62
N ILE A 204 -12.21 1.05 9.72
CA ILE A 204 -12.10 2.52 9.78
C ILE A 204 -12.68 3.07 11.09
N ASP A 205 -13.86 2.61 11.51
CA ASP A 205 -14.51 3.04 12.76
C ASP A 205 -13.64 2.71 13.98
N LYS A 206 -12.99 1.53 13.98
CA LYS A 206 -12.03 1.11 15.03
C LYS A 206 -10.83 2.07 15.06
N GLY A 207 -10.23 2.36 13.92
CA GLY A 207 -9.11 3.29 13.81
C GLY A 207 -9.47 4.72 14.20
N LEU A 208 -10.61 5.24 13.72
CA LEU A 208 -11.10 6.58 14.07
C LEU A 208 -11.41 6.70 15.57
N LYS A 209 -11.96 5.65 16.19
CA LYS A 209 -12.17 5.60 17.63
C LYS A 209 -10.87 5.69 18.40
N PHE A 210 -9.82 4.97 17.96
CA PHE A 210 -8.48 5.04 18.56
C PHE A 210 -7.94 6.48 18.51
N TYR A 211 -7.96 7.12 17.33
CA TYR A 211 -7.47 8.49 17.18
C TYR A 211 -8.31 9.52 17.93
N GLY A 212 -9.62 9.31 18.01
CA GLY A 212 -10.55 10.20 18.71
C GLY A 212 -10.40 10.21 20.24
N MET A 213 -9.62 9.29 20.83
CA MET A 213 -9.32 9.29 22.26
C MET A 213 -8.34 10.40 22.67
N ASP A 214 -7.55 10.92 21.71
CA ASP A 214 -6.59 11.99 21.93
C ASP A 214 -7.00 13.25 21.16
N LYS A 215 -7.21 14.35 21.87
CA LYS A 215 -7.62 15.63 21.30
C LYS A 215 -6.58 16.23 20.36
N ASP A 216 -5.32 15.91 20.54
CA ASP A 216 -4.22 16.40 19.69
C ASP A 216 -4.32 15.84 18.28
N ASN A 217 -5.04 14.75 18.10
CA ASN A 217 -5.30 14.13 16.79
C ASN A 217 -6.44 14.81 16.01
N TYR A 218 -7.31 15.62 16.65
CA TYR A 218 -8.56 16.09 16.04
C TYR A 218 -8.35 16.89 14.77
N TYR A 219 -7.33 17.75 14.72
CA TYR A 219 -7.03 18.51 13.51
C TYR A 219 -6.72 17.58 12.34
N GLU A 220 -5.82 16.62 12.54
CA GLU A 220 -5.44 15.67 11.49
C GLU A 220 -6.58 14.74 11.08
N MET A 221 -7.45 14.34 12.00
CA MET A 221 -8.66 13.57 11.71
C MET A 221 -9.60 14.28 10.71
N THR A 222 -9.62 15.61 10.69
CA THR A 222 -10.47 16.34 9.73
C THR A 222 -10.13 16.11 8.28
N HIS A 223 -8.90 15.67 7.98
CA HIS A 223 -8.48 15.31 6.63
C HIS A 223 -9.09 13.99 6.13
N PHE A 224 -9.57 13.13 7.03
CA PHE A 224 -10.11 11.80 6.72
C PHE A 224 -11.64 11.75 6.70
N THR A 225 -12.33 12.90 6.67
CA THR A 225 -13.80 12.96 6.84
C THR A 225 -14.58 12.16 5.80
N ARG A 226 -14.08 12.00 4.58
CA ARG A 226 -14.72 11.16 3.55
C ARG A 226 -14.74 9.68 3.92
N LEU A 227 -13.79 9.21 4.71
CA LEU A 227 -13.74 7.82 5.18
C LEU A 227 -14.68 7.55 6.36
N PHE A 228 -15.24 8.59 7.01
CA PHE A 228 -16.14 8.40 8.15
C PHE A 228 -17.41 7.64 7.79
N HIS A 229 -17.90 7.83 6.56
CA HIS A 229 -19.13 7.21 6.08
C HIS A 229 -18.97 6.67 4.67
N LEU A 230 -18.62 5.39 4.55
CA LEU A 230 -18.37 4.77 3.24
C LEU A 230 -19.61 4.70 2.33
N ASP A 231 -20.83 4.79 2.88
CA ASP A 231 -22.04 4.92 2.06
C ASP A 231 -22.10 6.27 1.34
N GLU A 232 -21.60 7.33 1.94
CA GLU A 232 -21.50 8.65 1.31
C GLU A 232 -20.33 8.67 0.31
N LEU A 233 -19.17 8.11 0.70
CA LEU A 233 -18.03 7.98 -0.21
C LEU A 233 -18.40 7.20 -1.47
N ARG A 234 -19.16 6.11 -1.34
CA ARG A 234 -19.62 5.29 -2.46
C ARG A 234 -20.47 6.07 -3.48
N GLN A 235 -21.16 7.11 -3.04
CA GLN A 235 -22.00 7.95 -3.91
C GLN A 235 -21.22 9.08 -4.60
N THR A 236 -19.94 9.26 -4.27
CA THR A 236 -19.09 10.27 -4.90
C THR A 236 -18.94 9.93 -6.39
N GLU A 237 -19.15 10.91 -7.26
CA GLU A 237 -18.89 10.73 -8.69
C GLU A 237 -17.38 10.66 -8.95
N GLU A 238 -16.96 9.87 -9.93
CA GLU A 238 -15.54 9.65 -10.25
C GLU A 238 -14.78 10.96 -10.51
N ARG A 239 -15.41 11.93 -11.18
CA ARG A 239 -14.80 13.25 -11.43
C ARG A 239 -14.47 14.06 -10.18
N ASP A 240 -15.09 13.71 -9.02
CA ASP A 240 -14.88 14.36 -7.73
C ASP A 240 -13.91 13.58 -6.83
N MET A 241 -13.41 12.44 -7.32
CA MET A 241 -12.35 11.67 -6.67
C MET A 241 -10.99 12.09 -7.21
N ARG A 242 -10.02 12.21 -6.31
CA ARG A 242 -8.63 12.48 -6.65
C ARG A 242 -7.79 11.25 -6.38
N SER A 243 -6.80 11.02 -7.23
CA SER A 243 -5.89 9.85 -7.19
C SER A 243 -4.42 10.29 -7.27
N GLY A 244 -4.09 11.41 -6.61
CA GLY A 244 -2.73 11.93 -6.57
C GLY A 244 -1.88 11.33 -5.46
N GLY A 245 -0.58 11.71 -5.44
CA GLY A 245 0.42 11.24 -4.48
C GLY A 245 0.26 11.75 -3.03
N TYR A 246 -0.78 12.56 -2.74
CA TYR A 246 -1.11 12.96 -1.38
C TYR A 246 -1.78 11.79 -0.65
N VAL A 247 -1.29 11.44 0.53
CA VAL A 247 -1.70 10.23 1.26
C VAL A 247 -3.22 10.10 1.47
N ILE A 248 -3.93 11.22 1.65
CA ILE A 248 -5.38 11.24 1.80
C ILE A 248 -6.07 10.88 0.47
N GLU A 249 -5.63 11.49 -0.63
CA GLU A 249 -6.18 11.19 -1.96
C GLU A 249 -5.97 9.73 -2.32
N THR A 250 -4.78 9.17 -2.03
CA THR A 250 -4.46 7.76 -2.25
C THR A 250 -5.38 6.81 -1.48
N ILE A 251 -5.53 7.00 -0.15
CA ILE A 251 -6.35 6.07 0.66
C ILE A 251 -7.84 6.20 0.34
N GLU A 252 -8.34 7.41 0.08
CA GLU A 252 -9.73 7.65 -0.32
C GLU A 252 -10.05 7.00 -1.67
N ALA A 253 -9.19 7.20 -2.68
CA ALA A 253 -9.36 6.62 -4.01
C ALA A 253 -9.30 5.08 -3.98
N ALA A 254 -8.35 4.51 -3.23
CA ALA A 254 -8.23 3.07 -3.07
C ALA A 254 -9.49 2.46 -2.44
N VAL A 255 -9.97 3.04 -1.33
CA VAL A 255 -11.20 2.59 -0.66
C VAL A 255 -12.42 2.79 -1.55
N TRP A 256 -12.54 3.92 -2.24
CA TRP A 256 -13.64 4.19 -3.15
C TRP A 256 -13.72 3.18 -4.31
N CYS A 257 -12.59 2.86 -4.94
CA CYS A 257 -12.55 1.85 -5.98
C CYS A 257 -12.97 0.47 -5.46
N LEU A 258 -12.49 0.08 -4.28
CA LEU A 258 -12.86 -1.18 -3.64
C LEU A 258 -14.36 -1.32 -3.38
N ILE A 259 -15.00 -0.27 -2.86
CA ILE A 259 -16.44 -0.33 -2.47
C ILE A 259 -17.40 -0.06 -3.63
N THR A 260 -16.90 0.32 -4.79
CA THR A 260 -17.69 0.61 -6.01
C THR A 260 -17.47 -0.39 -7.14
N THR A 261 -16.77 -1.49 -6.88
CA THR A 261 -16.53 -2.60 -7.81
C THR A 261 -16.80 -3.93 -7.12
N ASP A 262 -16.99 -4.99 -7.91
CA ASP A 262 -17.41 -6.29 -7.40
C ASP A 262 -16.32 -7.39 -7.56
N SER A 263 -15.13 -7.02 -8.07
CA SER A 263 -14.00 -7.94 -8.23
C SER A 263 -12.65 -7.22 -8.11
N LEU A 264 -11.59 -7.96 -7.76
CA LEU A 264 -10.22 -7.47 -7.76
C LEU A 264 -9.85 -6.86 -9.12
N LYS A 265 -10.17 -7.57 -10.21
CA LYS A 265 -9.89 -7.09 -11.58
C LYS A 265 -10.54 -5.75 -11.87
N GLU A 266 -11.83 -5.61 -11.58
CA GLU A 266 -12.56 -4.36 -11.81
C GLU A 266 -12.01 -3.22 -10.94
N CYS A 267 -11.68 -3.52 -9.67
CA CYS A 267 -11.08 -2.55 -8.77
C CYS A 267 -9.76 -1.99 -9.35
N LEU A 268 -8.81 -2.86 -9.67
CA LEU A 268 -7.52 -2.42 -10.19
C LEU A 268 -7.63 -1.69 -11.52
N LEU A 269 -8.44 -2.19 -12.47
CA LEU A 269 -8.67 -1.49 -13.73
C LEU A 269 -9.34 -0.13 -13.53
N LYS A 270 -10.23 0.00 -12.54
CA LYS A 270 -10.83 1.29 -12.21
C LYS A 270 -9.79 2.26 -11.70
N VAL A 271 -8.96 1.84 -10.74
CA VAL A 271 -7.87 2.67 -10.20
C VAL A 271 -6.96 3.19 -11.30
N VAL A 272 -6.35 2.29 -12.08
CA VAL A 272 -5.32 2.68 -13.07
C VAL A 272 -5.86 3.54 -14.22
N ASN A 273 -7.17 3.55 -14.42
CA ASN A 273 -7.83 4.42 -15.41
C ASN A 273 -8.31 5.76 -14.82
N MET A 274 -8.06 6.04 -13.53
CA MET A 274 -8.34 7.36 -12.93
C MET A 274 -7.28 8.40 -13.29
N GLY A 275 -6.07 7.96 -13.60
CA GLY A 275 -4.93 8.83 -13.88
C GLY A 275 -4.15 9.24 -12.63
N HIS A 276 -3.20 10.13 -12.78
CA HIS A 276 -2.28 10.67 -11.76
C HIS A 276 -1.35 9.61 -11.17
N ASP A 277 -1.47 9.26 -9.91
CA ASP A 277 -0.60 8.32 -9.18
C ASP A 277 -1.20 6.90 -9.21
N THR A 278 -1.23 6.34 -10.40
CA THR A 278 -1.98 5.12 -10.71
C THR A 278 -1.39 3.86 -10.11
N ASP A 279 -0.08 3.76 -10.01
CA ASP A 279 0.64 2.63 -9.43
C ASP A 279 0.47 2.57 -7.91
N THR A 280 0.73 3.69 -7.20
CA THR A 280 0.58 3.71 -5.74
C THR A 280 -0.87 3.49 -5.31
N VAL A 281 -1.83 4.17 -5.96
CA VAL A 281 -3.25 3.96 -5.60
C VAL A 281 -3.67 2.52 -5.87
N ALA A 282 -3.19 1.91 -6.98
CA ALA A 282 -3.50 0.51 -7.28
C ALA A 282 -2.74 -0.48 -6.40
N ALA A 283 -1.52 -0.18 -5.95
CA ALA A 283 -0.81 -0.98 -4.96
C ALA A 283 -1.56 -1.02 -3.62
N VAL A 284 -2.00 0.15 -3.12
CA VAL A 284 -2.77 0.27 -1.87
C VAL A 284 -4.12 -0.45 -1.97
N ALA A 285 -4.87 -0.23 -3.06
CA ALA A 285 -6.14 -0.92 -3.30
C ALA A 285 -5.95 -2.42 -3.51
N GLY A 286 -4.91 -2.80 -4.25
CA GLY A 286 -4.55 -4.18 -4.59
C GLY A 286 -4.22 -5.01 -3.36
N GLY A 287 -3.51 -4.45 -2.39
CA GLY A 287 -3.22 -5.12 -1.12
C GLY A 287 -4.49 -5.51 -0.36
N LEU A 288 -5.46 -4.58 -0.20
CA LEU A 288 -6.75 -4.86 0.43
C LEU A 288 -7.62 -5.80 -0.41
N ALA A 289 -7.65 -5.61 -1.75
CA ALA A 289 -8.39 -6.47 -2.66
C ALA A 289 -7.85 -7.90 -2.64
N GLY A 290 -6.53 -8.07 -2.63
CA GLY A 290 -5.88 -9.36 -2.52
C GLY A 290 -6.24 -10.08 -1.22
N LEU A 291 -6.20 -9.37 -0.09
CA LEU A 291 -6.65 -9.92 1.20
C LEU A 291 -8.12 -10.34 1.20
N TYR A 292 -8.99 -9.64 0.49
CA TYR A 292 -10.41 -9.97 0.46
C TYR A 292 -10.73 -11.09 -0.55
N TYR A 293 -10.31 -10.92 -1.81
CA TYR A 293 -10.66 -11.83 -2.91
C TYR A 293 -9.73 -13.04 -3.04
N GLY A 294 -8.49 -12.95 -2.54
CA GLY A 294 -7.44 -13.95 -2.69
C GLY A 294 -6.67 -13.83 -4.01
N VAL A 295 -5.46 -14.40 -4.03
CA VAL A 295 -4.57 -14.41 -5.21
C VAL A 295 -5.22 -15.09 -6.42
N ASP A 296 -6.07 -16.10 -6.20
CA ASP A 296 -6.79 -16.81 -7.27
C ASP A 296 -7.79 -15.91 -8.05
N ALA A 297 -8.15 -14.75 -7.50
CA ALA A 297 -8.99 -13.75 -8.18
C ALA A 297 -8.21 -12.85 -9.14
N ILE A 298 -6.90 -12.88 -9.10
CA ILE A 298 -6.03 -12.16 -10.06
C ILE A 298 -6.08 -12.88 -11.41
N PRO A 299 -6.29 -12.17 -12.53
CA PRO A 299 -6.22 -12.79 -13.85
C PRO A 299 -4.89 -13.49 -14.10
N LYS A 300 -4.93 -14.72 -14.60
CA LYS A 300 -3.72 -15.54 -14.84
C LYS A 300 -2.77 -14.93 -15.87
N ASP A 301 -3.31 -14.23 -16.84
CA ASP A 301 -2.54 -13.47 -17.83
C ASP A 301 -1.76 -12.31 -17.18
N TRP A 302 -2.29 -11.70 -16.11
CA TRP A 302 -1.57 -10.68 -15.36
C TRP A 302 -0.45 -11.27 -14.50
N LEU A 303 -0.75 -12.35 -13.78
CA LEU A 303 0.26 -13.06 -12.97
C LEU A 303 1.44 -13.53 -13.83
N GLY A 304 1.15 -14.10 -15.01
CA GLY A 304 2.19 -14.60 -15.91
C GLY A 304 3.11 -13.52 -16.52
N GLU A 305 2.73 -12.24 -16.43
CA GLU A 305 3.56 -11.10 -16.83
C GLU A 305 4.40 -10.54 -15.67
N ILE A 306 4.07 -10.87 -14.39
CA ILE A 306 4.82 -10.35 -13.24
C ILE A 306 6.26 -10.87 -13.29
N THR A 307 7.18 -9.95 -13.45
CA THR A 307 8.62 -10.27 -13.46
C THR A 307 9.08 -10.71 -12.06
N GLN A 308 9.81 -11.84 -11.96
CA GLN A 308 10.23 -12.41 -10.66
C GLN A 308 9.07 -12.82 -9.72
N GLU A 309 7.95 -13.30 -10.26
CA GLU A 309 6.82 -13.85 -9.49
C GLU A 309 7.28 -14.84 -8.43
N GLU A 310 8.16 -15.81 -8.80
CA GLU A 310 8.70 -16.83 -7.89
C GLU A 310 9.39 -16.21 -6.64
N TYR A 311 10.06 -15.07 -6.78
CA TYR A 311 10.68 -14.40 -5.64
C TYR A 311 9.65 -13.89 -4.63
N VAL A 312 8.55 -13.32 -5.13
CA VAL A 312 7.44 -12.85 -4.30
C VAL A 312 6.77 -14.03 -3.58
N GLU A 313 6.50 -15.12 -4.32
CA GLU A 313 5.90 -16.34 -3.79
C GLU A 313 6.78 -16.97 -2.70
N ASP A 314 8.09 -17.12 -2.94
CA ASP A 314 9.04 -17.68 -1.99
C ASP A 314 9.11 -16.87 -0.69
N LEU A 315 9.09 -15.53 -0.79
CA LEU A 315 9.14 -14.67 0.39
C LEU A 315 7.83 -14.74 1.20
N CYS A 316 6.69 -14.75 0.53
CA CYS A 316 5.38 -14.91 1.15
C CYS A 316 5.21 -16.31 1.79
N GLU A 317 5.75 -17.36 1.16
CA GLU A 317 5.72 -18.70 1.74
C GLU A 317 6.59 -18.81 3.00
N LYS A 318 7.75 -18.16 3.03
CA LYS A 318 8.57 -18.07 4.25
C LYS A 318 7.80 -17.37 5.37
N ALA A 319 7.09 -16.27 5.06
CA ALA A 319 6.25 -15.60 6.04
C ALA A 319 5.12 -16.50 6.55
N ARG A 320 4.40 -17.20 5.65
CA ARG A 320 3.33 -18.16 6.00
C ARG A 320 3.81 -19.29 6.93
N LEU A 321 5.05 -19.75 6.75
CA LEU A 321 5.63 -20.79 7.60
C LEU A 321 5.96 -20.29 9.02
N LEU A 322 6.19 -18.99 9.18
CA LEU A 322 6.50 -18.36 10.47
C LEU A 322 5.23 -17.96 11.25
N TRP A 323 4.21 -17.50 10.52
CA TRP A 323 2.94 -17.05 11.10
C TRP A 323 1.78 -17.72 10.36
N LYS A 324 1.16 -18.67 11.06
CA LYS A 324 0.04 -19.47 10.55
C LYS A 324 -1.28 -18.90 11.05
#